data_b04b6168ffc6581cccd11710a8d4207d
#
_entry.id   b04b6168ffc6581cccd11710a8d4207d
#
_cell.length_a   1.000
_cell.length_b   1.000
_cell.length_c   1.000
_cell.angle_alpha   90.00
_cell.angle_beta   90.00
_cell.angle_gamma   90.00
#
_symmetry.space_group_name_H-M   'P 1'
#
loop_
_entity.id
_entity.type
_entity.pdbx_description
1 polymer ?
#
loop_
_entity_poly.entity_id
_entity_poly.type
_entity_poly.pdbx_seq_one_letter_code
_entity_poly.pdbx_strand_id
1 'polypeptide(L)'
;MHIEGRNAVKEAILSGATIEKVMASNSAKDATFEEIVRLAKSKKLKIQFVDNGLLNKTSQTGKHQGLIAVTTEFKYSTVSEILNVSRSNNKDAFILILDGIEDPHNLGSIIRVCECFGVDGIIIGKNRACSVNETVIKTSAGATSYVKIAKVTNINQTIEDLKKNNVWVYGCELGGEDINSVDYSGDCAVVIGSEGFGTSKLTLKLCDKIVTIPMCGKVNSLNASVATGIAINTIYTKKNR
;
A
#
# COMPACT_ATOMS: atom_id res chain seq x y z
N MET A 1 6.52 -16.17 -4.14
CA MET A 1 5.41 -15.32 -4.59
C MET A 1 5.64 -14.94 -6.05
N HIS A 2 4.59 -14.72 -6.86
CA HIS A 2 4.73 -14.39 -8.27
C HIS A 2 4.20 -12.98 -8.53
N ILE A 3 4.98 -12.16 -9.23
CA ILE A 3 4.55 -10.85 -9.73
C ILE A 3 4.33 -10.99 -11.23
N GLU A 4 3.11 -10.75 -11.70
CA GLU A 4 2.70 -11.01 -13.06
C GLU A 4 2.39 -9.73 -13.84
N GLY A 5 2.75 -9.74 -15.11
CA GLY A 5 2.49 -8.63 -16.03
C GLY A 5 3.65 -7.63 -16.10
N ARG A 6 3.73 -6.94 -17.23
CA ARG A 6 4.90 -6.14 -17.61
C ARG A 6 5.19 -4.99 -16.67
N ASN A 7 4.19 -4.18 -16.37
CA ASN A 7 4.38 -3.01 -15.50
C ASN A 7 4.76 -3.44 -14.09
N ALA A 8 4.08 -4.45 -13.52
CA ALA A 8 4.38 -4.92 -12.18
C ALA A 8 5.79 -5.52 -12.07
N VAL A 9 6.22 -6.31 -13.07
CA VAL A 9 7.57 -6.87 -13.12
C VAL A 9 8.62 -5.77 -13.29
N LYS A 10 8.39 -4.78 -14.16
CA LYS A 10 9.29 -3.62 -14.34
C LYS A 10 9.48 -2.86 -13.03
N GLU A 11 8.38 -2.51 -12.35
CA GLU A 11 8.41 -1.81 -11.08
C GLU A 11 9.11 -2.62 -9.97
N ALA A 12 8.86 -3.91 -9.90
CA ALA A 12 9.55 -4.79 -8.95
C ALA A 12 11.07 -4.80 -9.16
N ILE A 13 11.52 -4.79 -10.42
CA ILE A 13 12.96 -4.73 -10.76
C ILE A 13 13.56 -3.37 -10.38
N LEU A 14 12.86 -2.27 -10.69
CA LEU A 14 13.35 -0.90 -10.42
C LEU A 14 13.45 -0.61 -8.94
N SER A 15 12.48 -1.05 -8.16
CA SER A 15 12.42 -0.84 -6.70
C SER A 15 13.39 -1.70 -5.89
N GLY A 16 14.10 -2.65 -6.55
CA GLY A 16 15.02 -3.54 -5.86
C GLY A 16 14.34 -4.66 -5.07
N ALA A 17 13.12 -5.07 -5.47
CA ALA A 17 12.47 -6.23 -4.88
C ALA A 17 13.36 -7.48 -4.97
N THR A 18 13.30 -8.35 -3.95
CA THR A 18 14.10 -9.59 -3.93
C THR A 18 13.51 -10.59 -4.92
N ILE A 19 13.95 -10.50 -6.18
CA ILE A 19 13.54 -11.35 -7.28
C ILE A 19 14.49 -12.55 -7.35
N GLU A 20 13.96 -13.76 -7.21
CA GLU A 20 14.70 -15.00 -7.36
C GLU A 20 15.02 -15.28 -8.83
N LYS A 21 14.01 -15.12 -9.69
CA LYS A 21 14.13 -15.24 -11.15
C LYS A 21 13.01 -14.52 -11.87
N VAL A 22 13.25 -14.16 -13.12
CA VAL A 22 12.23 -13.67 -14.06
C VAL A 22 11.96 -14.76 -15.09
N MET A 23 10.73 -15.24 -15.17
CA MET A 23 10.28 -16.13 -16.23
C MET A 23 9.78 -15.27 -17.40
N ALA A 24 10.36 -15.46 -18.57
CA ALA A 24 10.09 -14.66 -19.76
C ALA A 24 9.62 -15.56 -20.91
N SER A 25 8.61 -15.13 -21.66
CA SER A 25 8.10 -15.87 -22.82
C SER A 25 9.12 -15.95 -23.94
N ASN A 26 9.30 -17.14 -24.53
CA ASN A 26 10.08 -17.32 -25.76
C ASN A 26 9.47 -16.64 -26.98
N SER A 27 8.16 -16.40 -26.99
CA SER A 27 7.41 -15.89 -28.13
C SER A 27 7.14 -14.37 -28.09
N ALA A 28 7.32 -13.72 -26.95
CA ALA A 28 7.13 -12.27 -26.84
C ALA A 28 8.37 -11.52 -27.35
N LYS A 29 8.16 -10.57 -28.27
CA LYS A 29 9.28 -9.83 -28.94
C LYS A 29 8.98 -8.34 -29.14
N ASP A 30 7.99 -7.79 -28.45
CA ASP A 30 7.69 -6.36 -28.58
C ASP A 30 8.65 -5.50 -27.75
N ALA A 31 8.74 -4.21 -28.09
CA ALA A 31 9.70 -3.27 -27.53
C ALA A 31 9.64 -3.17 -25.98
N THR A 32 8.43 -3.17 -25.40
CA THR A 32 8.23 -3.10 -23.95
C THR A 32 8.75 -4.36 -23.24
N PHE A 33 8.49 -5.53 -23.82
CA PHE A 33 9.00 -6.79 -23.29
C PHE A 33 10.53 -6.82 -23.30
N GLU A 34 11.15 -6.44 -24.44
CA GLU A 34 12.61 -6.41 -24.56
C GLU A 34 13.26 -5.41 -23.63
N GLU A 35 12.64 -4.25 -23.39
CA GLU A 35 13.10 -3.27 -22.40
C GLU A 35 13.20 -3.87 -21.00
N ILE A 36 12.15 -4.59 -20.59
CA ILE A 36 12.11 -5.21 -19.25
C ILE A 36 13.14 -6.34 -19.13
N VAL A 37 13.31 -7.14 -20.18
CA VAL A 37 14.34 -8.18 -20.20
C VAL A 37 15.74 -7.57 -20.14
N ARG A 38 16.01 -6.46 -20.85
CA ARG A 38 17.28 -5.72 -20.74
C ARG A 38 17.50 -5.16 -19.35
N LEU A 39 16.46 -4.58 -18.74
CA LEU A 39 16.50 -4.08 -17.37
C LEU A 39 16.82 -5.20 -16.36
N ALA A 40 16.18 -6.36 -16.48
CA ALA A 40 16.47 -7.51 -15.63
C ALA A 40 17.93 -7.98 -15.76
N LYS A 41 18.45 -8.01 -16.99
CA LYS A 41 19.88 -8.34 -17.25
C LYS A 41 20.82 -7.32 -16.62
N SER A 42 20.56 -6.02 -16.74
CA SER A 42 21.39 -4.95 -16.15
C SER A 42 21.46 -5.06 -14.62
N LYS A 43 20.39 -5.54 -13.98
CA LYS A 43 20.32 -5.82 -12.55
C LYS A 43 20.86 -7.20 -12.16
N LYS A 44 21.45 -7.95 -13.11
CA LYS A 44 22.00 -9.30 -12.93
C LYS A 44 21.00 -10.32 -12.41
N LEU A 45 19.71 -10.15 -12.70
CA LEU A 45 18.66 -11.10 -12.32
C LEU A 45 18.74 -12.34 -13.20
N LYS A 46 18.43 -13.50 -12.61
CA LYS A 46 18.31 -14.76 -13.35
C LYS A 46 17.07 -14.70 -14.24
N ILE A 47 17.24 -14.84 -15.57
CA ILE A 47 16.15 -14.89 -16.52
C ILE A 47 16.00 -16.33 -17.04
N GLN A 48 14.81 -16.86 -16.97
CA GLN A 48 14.44 -18.16 -17.50
C GLN A 48 13.44 -17.96 -18.66
N PHE A 49 13.88 -18.21 -19.88
CA PHE A 49 12.99 -18.20 -21.03
C PHE A 49 12.19 -19.51 -21.07
N VAL A 50 10.87 -19.40 -21.21
CA VAL A 50 9.93 -20.52 -21.15
C VAL A 50 8.84 -20.38 -22.21
N ASP A 51 8.15 -21.48 -22.52
CA ASP A 51 6.96 -21.44 -23.36
C ASP A 51 5.76 -20.83 -22.63
N ASN A 52 4.77 -20.33 -23.39
CA ASN A 52 3.56 -19.75 -22.83
C ASN A 52 2.71 -20.75 -22.03
N GLY A 53 2.80 -22.03 -22.33
CA GLY A 53 2.08 -23.07 -21.59
C GLY A 53 2.57 -23.16 -20.14
N LEU A 54 3.88 -23.05 -19.92
CA LEU A 54 4.44 -23.01 -18.58
C LEU A 54 4.08 -21.71 -17.85
N LEU A 55 4.12 -20.55 -18.53
CA LEU A 55 3.69 -19.28 -17.94
C LEU A 55 2.20 -19.34 -17.54
N ASN A 56 1.33 -19.85 -18.38
CA ASN A 56 -0.08 -20.03 -18.08
C ASN A 56 -0.33 -20.95 -16.86
N LYS A 57 0.45 -22.03 -16.71
CA LYS A 57 0.37 -22.94 -15.56
C LYS A 57 0.90 -22.28 -14.28
N THR A 58 1.90 -21.43 -14.40
CA THR A 58 2.54 -20.74 -13.24
C THR A 58 1.73 -19.52 -12.84
N SER A 59 1.03 -18.89 -13.76
CA SER A 59 0.22 -17.70 -13.54
C SER A 59 -1.02 -18.03 -12.70
N GLN A 60 -1.28 -17.23 -11.68
CA GLN A 60 -2.51 -17.32 -10.88
C GLN A 60 -3.65 -16.50 -11.49
N THR A 61 -3.32 -15.45 -12.24
CA THR A 61 -4.31 -14.50 -12.77
C THR A 61 -4.58 -14.65 -14.26
N GLY A 62 -3.77 -15.44 -14.98
CA GLY A 62 -3.82 -15.57 -16.43
C GLY A 62 -3.40 -14.32 -17.22
N LYS A 63 -2.98 -13.24 -16.53
CA LYS A 63 -2.66 -11.94 -17.15
C LYS A 63 -1.16 -11.62 -17.09
N HIS A 64 -0.30 -12.63 -17.25
CA HIS A 64 1.15 -12.48 -17.12
C HIS A 64 1.82 -11.68 -18.25
N GLN A 65 1.15 -11.47 -19.40
CA GLN A 65 1.69 -10.68 -20.54
C GLN A 65 3.10 -11.10 -20.99
N GLY A 66 3.43 -12.37 -20.83
CA GLY A 66 4.73 -12.95 -21.17
C GLY A 66 5.82 -12.82 -20.09
N LEU A 67 5.55 -12.23 -18.93
CA LEU A 67 6.51 -12.04 -17.85
C LEU A 67 5.93 -12.40 -16.48
N ILE A 68 6.69 -13.19 -15.71
CA ILE A 68 6.44 -13.48 -14.29
C ILE A 68 7.76 -13.36 -13.54
N ALA A 69 7.83 -12.50 -12.52
CA ALA A 69 8.94 -12.47 -11.58
C ALA A 69 8.58 -13.36 -10.39
N VAL A 70 9.45 -14.33 -10.08
CA VAL A 70 9.36 -15.16 -8.89
C VAL A 70 10.12 -14.42 -7.79
N THR A 71 9.41 -14.08 -6.71
CA THR A 71 9.97 -13.34 -5.57
C THR A 71 9.90 -14.18 -4.29
N THR A 72 10.70 -13.82 -3.31
CA THR A 72 10.54 -14.28 -1.93
C THR A 72 9.26 -13.69 -1.32
N GLU A 73 8.89 -14.10 -0.12
CA GLU A 73 7.80 -13.47 0.63
C GLU A 73 8.01 -11.96 0.76
N PHE A 74 6.89 -11.19 0.73
CA PHE A 74 6.94 -9.75 0.89
C PHE A 74 7.62 -9.38 2.21
N LYS A 75 8.66 -8.57 2.13
CA LYS A 75 9.40 -8.11 3.31
C LYS A 75 8.72 -6.88 3.91
N TYR A 76 8.06 -7.09 5.03
CA TYR A 76 7.46 -6.00 5.80
C TYR A 76 8.54 -5.14 6.47
N SER A 77 8.27 -3.84 6.54
CA SER A 77 9.04 -2.89 7.33
C SER A 77 8.58 -2.90 8.80
N THR A 78 9.36 -2.29 9.65
CA THR A 78 8.96 -1.95 11.03
C THR A 78 8.31 -0.56 11.08
N VAL A 79 7.56 -0.27 12.13
CA VAL A 79 6.99 1.08 12.35
C VAL A 79 8.11 2.13 12.50
N SER A 80 9.21 1.76 13.14
CA SER A 80 10.39 2.64 13.26
C SER A 80 11.01 3.00 11.91
N GLU A 81 11.06 2.03 10.97
CA GLU A 81 11.53 2.31 9.61
C GLU A 81 10.61 3.25 8.85
N ILE A 82 9.29 3.20 9.10
CA ILE A 82 8.32 4.16 8.54
C ILE A 82 8.60 5.57 9.08
N LEU A 83 8.70 5.75 10.40
CA LEU A 83 9.00 7.02 11.02
C LEU A 83 10.35 7.61 10.56
N ASN A 84 11.33 6.77 10.28
CA ASN A 84 12.64 7.20 9.81
C ASN A 84 12.61 7.74 8.37
N VAL A 85 11.60 7.42 7.56
CA VAL A 85 11.46 7.98 6.20
C VAL A 85 11.30 9.49 6.25
N SER A 86 10.34 9.99 7.04
CA SER A 86 10.08 11.42 7.20
C SER A 86 11.24 12.13 7.89
N ARG A 87 11.75 11.57 8.99
CA ARG A 87 12.88 12.12 9.75
C ARG A 87 14.14 12.30 8.91
N SER A 88 14.47 11.31 8.06
CA SER A 88 15.61 11.39 7.15
C SER A 88 15.46 12.47 6.08
N ASN A 89 14.23 12.86 5.75
CA ASN A 89 13.92 13.89 4.77
C ASN A 89 13.60 15.25 5.38
N ASN A 90 13.75 15.42 6.71
CA ASN A 90 13.40 16.63 7.45
C ASN A 90 11.97 17.12 7.16
N LYS A 91 11.02 16.19 7.09
CA LYS A 91 9.60 16.49 6.86
C LYS A 91 8.73 15.83 7.92
N ASP A 92 7.53 16.35 8.11
CA ASP A 92 6.53 15.75 8.98
C ASP A 92 6.09 14.39 8.45
N ALA A 93 5.95 13.42 9.37
CA ALA A 93 5.47 12.10 9.02
C ALA A 93 4.01 12.12 8.57
N PHE A 94 3.71 11.35 7.53
CA PHE A 94 2.36 11.08 7.08
C PHE A 94 2.15 9.57 6.96
N ILE A 95 1.37 8.99 7.86
CA ILE A 95 1.20 7.54 8.02
C ILE A 95 -0.27 7.15 7.84
N LEU A 96 -0.50 6.01 7.18
CA LEU A 96 -1.82 5.39 7.09
C LEU A 96 -1.89 4.15 7.99
N ILE A 97 -2.95 4.01 8.77
CA ILE A 97 -3.26 2.82 9.57
C ILE A 97 -4.55 2.20 9.03
N LEU A 98 -4.52 0.90 8.73
CA LEU A 98 -5.67 0.17 8.21
C LEU A 98 -6.19 -0.81 9.28
N ASP A 99 -7.41 -0.57 9.76
CA ASP A 99 -8.08 -1.41 10.75
C ASP A 99 -9.11 -2.33 10.09
N GLY A 100 -8.69 -3.56 9.73
CA GLY A 100 -9.61 -4.58 9.24
C GLY A 100 -9.84 -4.57 7.72
N ILE A 101 -8.93 -4.09 6.90
CA ILE A 101 -9.02 -4.20 5.43
C ILE A 101 -8.65 -5.62 5.01
N GLU A 102 -9.62 -6.41 4.58
CA GLU A 102 -9.46 -7.84 4.23
C GLU A 102 -9.40 -8.09 2.72
N ASP A 103 -10.00 -7.21 1.90
CA ASP A 103 -9.99 -7.37 0.45
C ASP A 103 -8.63 -6.96 -0.16
N PRO A 104 -7.97 -7.87 -0.92
CA PRO A 104 -6.68 -7.57 -1.56
C PRO A 104 -6.77 -6.49 -2.65
N HIS A 105 -7.91 -6.31 -3.31
CA HIS A 105 -8.08 -5.25 -4.31
C HIS A 105 -8.15 -3.88 -3.64
N ASN A 106 -8.84 -3.77 -2.49
CA ASN A 106 -8.86 -2.55 -1.70
C ASN A 106 -7.46 -2.22 -1.18
N LEU A 107 -6.77 -3.19 -0.57
CA LEU A 107 -5.41 -2.97 -0.07
C LEU A 107 -4.46 -2.51 -1.20
N GLY A 108 -4.50 -3.17 -2.36
CA GLY A 108 -3.67 -2.78 -3.51
C GLY A 108 -3.97 -1.36 -4.01
N SER A 109 -5.25 -0.99 -4.11
CA SER A 109 -5.68 0.35 -4.50
C SER A 109 -5.24 1.41 -3.49
N ILE A 110 -5.38 1.12 -2.19
CA ILE A 110 -4.93 1.98 -1.09
C ILE A 110 -3.42 2.23 -1.15
N ILE A 111 -2.63 1.18 -1.32
CA ILE A 111 -1.16 1.29 -1.42
C ILE A 111 -0.77 2.19 -2.60
N ARG A 112 -1.46 2.06 -3.74
CA ARG A 112 -1.23 2.91 -4.91
C ARG A 112 -1.54 4.37 -4.63
N VAL A 113 -2.65 4.67 -3.95
CA VAL A 113 -3.01 6.03 -3.52
C VAL A 113 -1.94 6.60 -2.59
N CYS A 114 -1.51 5.83 -1.60
CA CYS A 114 -0.48 6.25 -0.66
C CYS A 114 0.84 6.62 -1.33
N GLU A 115 1.26 5.84 -2.32
CA GLU A 115 2.46 6.16 -3.12
C GLU A 115 2.29 7.47 -3.87
N CYS A 116 1.18 7.66 -4.59
CA CYS A 116 0.92 8.86 -5.39
C CYS A 116 0.92 10.16 -4.56
N PHE A 117 0.55 10.09 -3.29
CA PHE A 117 0.48 11.24 -2.38
C PHE A 117 1.62 11.29 -1.35
N GLY A 118 2.64 10.47 -1.51
CA GLY A 118 3.85 10.52 -0.68
C GLY A 118 3.61 10.17 0.79
N VAL A 119 2.69 9.24 1.08
CA VAL A 119 2.53 8.66 2.42
C VAL A 119 3.79 7.87 2.78
N ASP A 120 4.39 8.13 3.93
CA ASP A 120 5.67 7.54 4.34
C ASP A 120 5.57 6.05 4.63
N GLY A 121 4.40 5.58 5.03
CA GLY A 121 4.15 4.15 5.21
C GLY A 121 2.74 3.81 5.63
N ILE A 122 2.44 2.50 5.50
CA ILE A 122 1.15 1.91 5.81
C ILE A 122 1.34 0.89 6.93
N ILE A 123 0.45 0.92 7.91
CA ILE A 123 0.42 -0.03 9.02
C ILE A 123 -0.83 -0.91 8.85
N ILE A 124 -0.64 -2.21 8.79
CA ILE A 124 -1.73 -3.21 8.71
C ILE A 124 -1.68 -4.16 9.91
N GLY A 125 -2.81 -4.70 10.29
CA GLY A 125 -2.90 -5.72 11.32
C GLY A 125 -2.39 -7.08 10.84
N LYS A 126 -1.93 -7.93 11.77
CA LYS A 126 -1.58 -9.32 11.50
C LYS A 126 -2.82 -10.20 11.35
N ASN A 127 -3.88 -9.89 12.09
CA ASN A 127 -5.14 -10.63 12.12
C ASN A 127 -6.24 -9.78 11.51
N ARG A 128 -7.24 -10.42 10.91
CA ARG A 128 -8.39 -9.76 10.26
C ARG A 128 -7.97 -8.64 9.32
N ALA A 129 -6.92 -8.89 8.54
CA ALA A 129 -6.41 -7.96 7.54
C ALA A 129 -5.74 -8.72 6.40
N CYS A 130 -5.87 -8.21 5.21
CA CYS A 130 -5.19 -8.75 4.05
C CYS A 130 -3.68 -8.58 4.19
N SER A 131 -2.93 -9.63 3.90
CA SER A 131 -1.48 -9.56 3.74
C SER A 131 -1.11 -9.16 2.32
N VAL A 132 0.07 -8.56 2.14
CA VAL A 132 0.59 -8.28 0.79
C VAL A 132 0.84 -9.61 0.08
N ASN A 133 0.02 -9.88 -0.91
CA ASN A 133 0.07 -11.05 -1.78
C ASN A 133 0.17 -10.63 -3.25
N GLU A 134 0.16 -11.58 -4.18
CA GLU A 134 0.28 -11.33 -5.62
C GLU A 134 -0.83 -10.43 -6.16
N THR A 135 -2.08 -10.59 -5.67
CA THR A 135 -3.21 -9.74 -6.05
C THR A 135 -2.97 -8.30 -5.61
N VAL A 136 -2.51 -8.09 -4.38
CA VAL A 136 -2.17 -6.75 -3.84
C VAL A 136 -1.07 -6.09 -4.67
N ILE A 137 0.02 -6.82 -4.95
CA ILE A 137 1.14 -6.31 -5.75
C ILE A 137 0.65 -5.89 -7.15
N LYS A 138 -0.17 -6.73 -7.77
CA LYS A 138 -0.71 -6.43 -9.09
C LYS A 138 -1.66 -5.24 -9.08
N THR A 139 -2.60 -5.20 -8.13
CA THR A 139 -3.59 -4.11 -8.04
C THR A 139 -2.94 -2.79 -7.70
N SER A 140 -1.88 -2.80 -6.89
CA SER A 140 -1.08 -1.61 -6.58
C SER A 140 -0.25 -1.07 -7.75
N ALA A 141 -0.23 -1.76 -8.90
CA ALA A 141 0.59 -1.42 -10.07
C ALA A 141 2.09 -1.26 -9.74
N GLY A 142 2.58 -2.00 -8.74
CA GLY A 142 3.98 -1.97 -8.29
C GLY A 142 4.27 -1.00 -7.14
N ALA A 143 3.30 -0.20 -6.67
CA ALA A 143 3.48 0.75 -5.59
C ALA A 143 3.94 0.11 -4.26
N THR A 144 3.65 -1.20 -4.05
CA THR A 144 4.19 -1.98 -2.92
C THR A 144 5.71 -1.97 -2.81
N SER A 145 6.40 -1.60 -3.86
CA SER A 145 7.87 -1.56 -3.90
C SER A 145 8.45 -0.22 -3.43
N TYR A 146 7.62 0.80 -3.34
CA TYR A 146 8.02 2.16 -2.96
C TYR A 146 7.51 2.58 -1.59
N VAL A 147 6.32 2.11 -1.20
CA VAL A 147 5.70 2.43 0.09
C VAL A 147 6.17 1.44 1.15
N LYS A 148 6.60 1.95 2.31
CA LYS A 148 6.89 1.09 3.47
C LYS A 148 5.59 0.52 4.03
N ILE A 149 5.55 -0.79 4.25
CA ILE A 149 4.37 -1.45 4.84
C ILE A 149 4.81 -2.21 6.09
N ALA A 150 4.26 -1.84 7.24
CA ALA A 150 4.48 -2.54 8.49
C ALA A 150 3.29 -3.44 8.83
N LYS A 151 3.57 -4.66 9.31
CA LYS A 151 2.56 -5.62 9.74
C LYS A 151 2.68 -5.83 11.25
N VAL A 152 1.69 -5.33 12.01
CA VAL A 152 1.73 -5.29 13.46
C VAL A 152 0.77 -6.29 14.11
N THR A 153 1.12 -6.79 15.27
CA THR A 153 0.27 -7.73 16.01
C THR A 153 -0.91 -7.03 16.66
N ASN A 154 -0.74 -5.77 17.09
CA ASN A 154 -1.76 -5.00 17.80
C ASN A 154 -1.75 -3.54 17.32
N ILE A 155 -2.78 -3.15 16.55
CA ILE A 155 -2.95 -1.79 16.03
C ILE A 155 -3.10 -0.78 17.18
N ASN A 156 -3.86 -1.11 18.23
CA ASN A 156 -4.09 -0.20 19.34
C ASN A 156 -2.81 0.14 20.09
N GLN A 157 -1.99 -0.86 20.40
CA GLN A 157 -0.67 -0.64 20.99
C GLN A 157 0.23 0.19 20.06
N THR A 158 0.16 -0.04 18.76
CA THR A 158 0.93 0.74 17.78
C THR A 158 0.49 2.20 17.75
N ILE A 159 -0.81 2.49 17.88
CA ILE A 159 -1.32 3.86 18.00
C ILE A 159 -0.75 4.55 19.25
N GLU A 160 -0.79 3.88 20.40
CA GLU A 160 -0.21 4.43 21.63
C GLU A 160 1.29 4.72 21.48
N ASP A 161 2.03 3.84 20.81
CA ASP A 161 3.46 4.03 20.59
C ASP A 161 3.76 5.15 19.57
N LEU A 162 2.93 5.35 18.55
CA LEU A 162 3.00 6.49 17.65
C LEU A 162 2.76 7.81 18.40
N LYS A 163 1.76 7.86 19.28
CA LYS A 163 1.46 9.02 20.12
C LYS A 163 2.62 9.38 21.06
N LYS A 164 3.29 8.39 21.67
CA LYS A 164 4.53 8.61 22.45
C LYS A 164 5.67 9.20 21.61
N ASN A 165 5.62 9.02 20.28
CA ASN A 165 6.56 9.62 19.32
C ASN A 165 6.05 10.95 18.73
N ASN A 166 5.07 11.59 19.36
CA ASN A 166 4.45 12.86 18.99
C ASN A 166 3.72 12.82 17.62
N VAL A 167 3.24 11.66 17.19
CA VAL A 167 2.40 11.52 16.01
C VAL A 167 0.93 11.69 16.40
N TRP A 168 0.24 12.69 15.83
CA TRP A 168 -1.19 12.87 16.01
C TRP A 168 -1.97 11.83 15.21
N VAL A 169 -2.94 11.19 15.82
CA VAL A 169 -3.71 10.09 15.22
C VAL A 169 -5.16 10.52 14.98
N TYR A 170 -5.56 10.54 13.73
CA TYR A 170 -6.91 10.90 13.28
C TYR A 170 -7.68 9.63 12.87
N GLY A 171 -8.86 9.40 13.47
CA GLY A 171 -9.75 8.34 13.04
C GLY A 171 -10.72 8.89 11.97
N CYS A 172 -10.74 8.29 10.78
CA CYS A 172 -11.69 8.68 9.72
C CYS A 172 -12.97 7.85 9.87
N GLU A 173 -14.02 8.47 10.43
CA GLU A 173 -15.29 7.81 10.73
C GLU A 173 -16.44 8.83 10.70
N LEU A 174 -17.68 8.34 10.62
CA LEU A 174 -18.87 9.21 10.67
C LEU A 174 -19.01 9.91 12.04
N GLY A 175 -19.57 11.12 12.01
CA GLY A 175 -19.85 11.88 13.23
C GLY A 175 -18.67 12.63 13.82
N GLY A 176 -17.53 12.63 13.14
CA GLY A 176 -16.38 13.46 13.49
C GLY A 176 -16.47 14.89 12.96
N GLU A 177 -15.40 15.65 13.15
CA GLU A 177 -15.22 16.99 12.56
C GLU A 177 -15.01 16.88 11.05
N ASP A 178 -15.47 17.87 10.28
CA ASP A 178 -15.23 17.90 8.83
C ASP A 178 -13.72 17.80 8.55
N ILE A 179 -13.32 16.79 7.77
CA ILE A 179 -11.92 16.56 7.41
C ILE A 179 -11.26 17.79 6.76
N ASN A 180 -12.06 18.68 6.15
CA ASN A 180 -11.57 19.91 5.55
C ASN A 180 -11.32 21.03 6.57
N SER A 181 -11.86 20.96 7.79
CA SER A 181 -11.71 22.01 8.80
C SER A 181 -10.50 21.79 9.72
N VAL A 182 -9.93 20.59 9.74
CA VAL A 182 -8.86 20.19 10.67
C VAL A 182 -7.49 20.63 10.14
N ASP A 183 -6.64 21.07 11.05
CA ASP A 183 -5.20 21.26 10.83
C ASP A 183 -4.45 19.95 10.99
N TYR A 184 -3.60 19.61 10.01
CA TYR A 184 -2.77 18.40 9.98
C TYR A 184 -1.27 18.72 10.03
N SER A 185 -0.90 19.89 10.55
CA SER A 185 0.52 20.24 10.76
C SER A 185 1.22 19.27 11.71
N GLY A 186 2.50 19.05 11.50
CA GLY A 186 3.30 18.10 12.27
C GLY A 186 3.12 16.65 11.82
N ASP A 187 3.67 15.73 12.62
CA ASP A 187 3.59 14.28 12.35
C ASP A 187 2.15 13.78 12.55
N CYS A 188 1.59 13.12 11.56
CA CYS A 188 0.23 12.61 11.62
C CYS A 188 0.06 11.20 11.07
N ALA A 189 -0.91 10.49 11.64
CA ALA A 189 -1.41 9.22 11.13
C ALA A 189 -2.92 9.29 10.97
N VAL A 190 -3.46 8.71 9.89
CA VAL A 190 -4.91 8.57 9.70
C VAL A 190 -5.29 7.10 9.76
N VAL A 191 -6.35 6.78 10.49
CA VAL A 191 -6.91 5.43 10.60
C VAL A 191 -8.11 5.30 9.70
N ILE A 192 -8.11 4.28 8.85
CA ILE A 192 -9.25 3.90 8.00
C ILE A 192 -9.72 2.51 8.40
N GLY A 193 -11.00 2.38 8.68
CA GLY A 193 -11.64 1.10 9.02
C GLY A 193 -12.10 0.29 7.82
N SER A 194 -12.65 -0.90 8.09
CA SER A 194 -13.23 -1.79 7.09
C SER A 194 -14.58 -1.29 6.58
N GLU A 195 -14.97 -1.72 5.37
CA GLU A 195 -16.23 -1.31 4.72
C GLU A 195 -17.49 -1.69 5.51
N GLY A 196 -17.48 -2.84 6.18
CA GLY A 196 -18.67 -3.36 6.86
C GLY A 196 -18.80 -2.90 8.30
N PHE A 197 -17.68 -2.81 9.02
CA PHE A 197 -17.67 -2.55 10.47
C PHE A 197 -17.06 -1.20 10.85
N GLY A 198 -16.51 -0.47 9.87
CA GLY A 198 -15.77 0.76 10.14
C GLY A 198 -14.50 0.51 10.97
N THR A 199 -14.06 1.53 11.68
CA THR A 199 -12.96 1.44 12.63
C THR A 199 -13.46 0.90 13.98
N SER A 200 -12.70 0.03 14.63
CA SER A 200 -13.11 -0.53 15.93
C SER A 200 -13.31 0.58 16.98
N LYS A 201 -14.31 0.40 17.86
CA LYS A 201 -14.61 1.39 18.93
C LYS A 201 -13.41 1.67 19.83
N LEU A 202 -12.56 0.67 20.07
CA LEU A 202 -11.35 0.83 20.86
C LEU A 202 -10.30 1.64 20.11
N THR A 203 -10.10 1.36 18.84
CA THR A 203 -9.20 2.12 17.97
C THR A 203 -9.61 3.60 17.91
N LEU A 204 -10.91 3.88 17.71
CA LEU A 204 -11.43 5.26 17.70
C LEU A 204 -11.20 6.01 19.02
N LYS A 205 -11.34 5.34 20.17
CA LYS A 205 -11.06 5.95 21.47
C LYS A 205 -9.60 6.33 21.69
N LEU A 206 -8.67 5.68 20.98
CA LEU A 206 -7.24 5.96 21.06
C LEU A 206 -6.81 7.08 20.11
N CYS A 207 -7.63 7.40 19.10
CA CYS A 207 -7.38 8.53 18.22
C CYS A 207 -7.46 9.85 18.97
N ASP A 208 -6.63 10.82 18.59
CA ASP A 208 -6.65 12.16 19.18
C ASP A 208 -7.85 12.95 18.67
N LYS A 209 -8.29 12.71 17.45
CA LYS A 209 -9.45 13.35 16.84
C LYS A 209 -10.16 12.38 15.86
N ILE A 210 -11.46 12.51 15.78
CA ILE A 210 -12.26 11.84 14.75
C ILE A 210 -12.59 12.85 13.66
N VAL A 211 -12.35 12.48 12.40
CA VAL A 211 -12.63 13.30 11.24
C VAL A 211 -13.62 12.58 10.32
N THR A 212 -14.45 13.34 9.63
CA THR A 212 -15.50 12.82 8.77
C THR A 212 -15.35 13.39 7.36
N ILE A 213 -15.47 12.53 6.36
CA ILE A 213 -15.64 12.95 4.96
C ILE A 213 -17.10 13.39 4.79
N PRO A 214 -17.40 14.66 4.45
CA PRO A 214 -18.77 15.11 4.28
C PRO A 214 -19.46 14.36 3.15
N MET A 215 -20.63 13.81 3.42
CA MET A 215 -21.48 13.10 2.47
C MET A 215 -22.92 13.61 2.56
N CYS A 216 -23.58 13.76 1.42
CA CYS A 216 -24.97 14.26 1.35
C CYS A 216 -25.96 13.18 0.86
N GLY A 217 -25.49 11.99 0.56
CA GLY A 217 -26.28 10.89 0.05
C GLY A 217 -27.02 10.11 1.13
N LYS A 218 -27.85 9.14 0.71
CA LYS A 218 -28.56 8.21 1.62
C LYS A 218 -27.72 7.01 2.04
N VAL A 219 -26.66 6.71 1.31
CA VAL A 219 -25.70 5.64 1.64
C VAL A 219 -24.66 6.20 2.61
N ASN A 220 -24.46 5.50 3.73
CA ASN A 220 -23.68 6.00 4.87
C ASN A 220 -22.18 5.66 4.79
N SER A 221 -21.70 5.02 3.72
CA SER A 221 -20.30 4.62 3.61
C SER A 221 -19.81 4.68 2.18
N LEU A 222 -18.52 4.92 2.03
CA LEU A 222 -17.78 4.78 0.79
C LEU A 222 -17.03 3.44 0.81
N ASN A 223 -16.66 2.93 -0.37
CA ASN A 223 -15.65 1.89 -0.45
C ASN A 223 -14.36 2.34 0.25
N ALA A 224 -13.70 1.45 0.98
CA ALA A 224 -12.55 1.78 1.81
C ALA A 224 -11.39 2.43 1.03
N SER A 225 -11.12 1.97 -0.21
CA SER A 225 -10.08 2.57 -1.04
C SER A 225 -10.47 3.96 -1.54
N VAL A 226 -11.74 4.21 -1.80
CA VAL A 226 -12.27 5.52 -2.19
C VAL A 226 -12.19 6.49 -1.00
N ALA A 227 -12.68 6.08 0.17
CA ALA A 227 -12.57 6.87 1.41
C ALA A 227 -11.11 7.23 1.71
N THR A 228 -10.21 6.25 1.59
CA THR A 228 -8.76 6.48 1.75
C THR A 228 -8.25 7.51 0.75
N GLY A 229 -8.63 7.40 -0.52
CA GLY A 229 -8.19 8.35 -1.56
C GLY A 229 -8.59 9.79 -1.24
N ILE A 230 -9.83 9.99 -0.81
CA ILE A 230 -10.35 11.32 -0.41
C ILE A 230 -9.61 11.83 0.83
N ALA A 231 -9.49 11.01 1.87
CA ALA A 231 -8.83 11.40 3.13
C ALA A 231 -7.35 11.76 2.90
N ILE A 232 -6.60 10.92 2.21
CA ILE A 232 -5.18 11.14 1.91
C ILE A 232 -4.98 12.39 1.07
N ASN A 233 -5.77 12.59 0.00
CA ASN A 233 -5.68 13.79 -0.83
C ASN A 233 -6.00 15.07 -0.04
N THR A 234 -7.02 15.05 0.82
CA THR A 234 -7.37 16.21 1.66
C THR A 234 -6.24 16.56 2.63
N ILE A 235 -5.71 15.56 3.35
CA ILE A 235 -4.62 15.76 4.32
C ILE A 235 -3.35 16.24 3.58
N TYR A 236 -2.97 15.58 2.47
CA TYR A 236 -1.83 15.98 1.66
C TYR A 236 -1.92 17.43 1.21
N THR A 237 -3.07 17.85 0.71
CA THR A 237 -3.28 19.23 0.23
C THR A 237 -3.13 20.24 1.38
N LYS A 238 -3.57 19.89 2.59
CA LYS A 238 -3.46 20.78 3.76
C LYS A 238 -2.04 20.84 4.33
N LYS A 239 -1.30 19.72 4.30
CA LYS A 239 0.10 19.68 4.75
C LYS A 239 1.06 20.45 3.82
N ASN A 240 0.71 20.63 2.55
CA ASN A 240 1.56 21.25 1.54
C ASN A 240 1.08 22.66 1.12
N ARG A 241 0.24 23.31 1.94
CA ARG A 241 -0.22 24.68 1.73
C ARG A 241 0.56 25.69 2.53
#